data_b0e9a0b72e90b6cd0ec9584f163ee1e0
#
_entry.id   b0e9a0b72e90b6cd0ec9584f163ee1e0
#
_cell.length_a   1.000
_cell.length_b   1.000
_cell.length_c   1.000
_cell.angle_alpha   90.00
_cell.angle_beta   90.00
_cell.angle_gamma   90.00
#
_symmetry.space_group_name_H-M   'P 1'
#
loop_
_entity.id
_entity.type
_entity.pdbx_description
1 polymer ?
#
loop_
_entity_poly.entity_id
_entity_poly.type
_entity_poly.pdbx_seq_one_letter_code
_entity_poly.pdbx_strand_id
1 'polypeptide(L)'
;MSAGKLSLRYMAFAGVLYLIFYVWKKRELFYLKIQQKYPDNKHILREIGYSFLSIAVFALVGTILFALRKHGYTKMYMNFADHSVAYFIFSVVAFILLHDMYFYFTHRLMHWKPIYPYVHKVHHMSTNPTPWAAFAFHPLEALVEVGIVPVMMFLIPLHPYAILIWVLYQTGMNVLGHLGFEIFPSGFTKGAISQFSNTSVHHNMHHRYVTCNYGLYFNIWDKLMGTNHAKYHEQFEEVKARGSNTESYIPDTTSISAPSQQNS
;
A
#
# COMPACT_ATOMS: atom_id res chain seq x y z
N MET A 1 15.05 -4.43 13.13
CA MET A 1 14.36 -5.65 12.62
C MET A 1 15.19 -6.16 11.44
N SER A 2 15.52 -7.46 11.36
CA SER A 2 16.38 -7.96 10.26
C SER A 2 15.68 -7.88 8.90
N ALA A 3 16.46 -7.67 7.83
CA ALA A 3 15.94 -7.64 6.45
C ALA A 3 15.16 -8.92 6.11
N GLY A 4 15.61 -10.09 6.60
CA GLY A 4 14.89 -11.35 6.39
C GLY A 4 13.48 -11.38 6.96
N LYS A 5 13.25 -10.83 8.17
CA LYS A 5 11.90 -10.72 8.75
C LYS A 5 11.00 -9.75 7.98
N LEU A 6 11.58 -8.65 7.47
CA LEU A 6 10.86 -7.70 6.63
C LEU A 6 10.46 -8.33 5.30
N SER A 7 11.41 -9.02 4.64
CA SER A 7 11.15 -9.73 3.38
C SER A 7 10.09 -10.82 3.54
N LEU A 8 10.18 -11.64 4.60
CA LEU A 8 9.20 -12.69 4.87
C LEU A 8 7.79 -12.12 5.06
N ARG A 9 7.65 -11.03 5.82
CA ARG A 9 6.36 -10.36 6.00
C ARG A 9 5.81 -9.84 4.67
N TYR A 10 6.63 -9.12 3.92
CA TYR A 10 6.23 -8.59 2.61
C TYR A 10 5.81 -9.70 1.66
N MET A 11 6.60 -10.77 1.55
CA MET A 11 6.28 -11.93 0.72
C MET A 11 4.99 -12.64 1.18
N ALA A 12 4.75 -12.74 2.50
CA ALA A 12 3.52 -13.32 3.02
C ALA A 12 2.28 -12.51 2.60
N PHE A 13 2.31 -11.19 2.69
CA PHE A 13 1.18 -10.35 2.30
C PHE A 13 1.05 -10.22 0.77
N ALA A 14 2.09 -9.74 0.10
CA ALA A 14 2.06 -9.48 -1.34
C ALA A 14 2.03 -10.78 -2.16
N GLY A 15 2.84 -11.78 -1.79
CA GLY A 15 2.94 -13.05 -2.49
C GLY A 15 1.67 -13.88 -2.41
N VAL A 16 1.03 -13.97 -1.24
CA VAL A 16 -0.23 -14.71 -1.08
C VAL A 16 -1.34 -14.06 -1.92
N LEU A 17 -1.50 -12.73 -1.84
CA LEU A 17 -2.52 -12.05 -2.64
C LEU A 17 -2.19 -12.11 -4.14
N TYR A 18 -0.93 -11.99 -4.53
CA TYR A 18 -0.53 -12.18 -5.92
C TYR A 18 -0.84 -13.60 -6.41
N LEU A 19 -0.50 -14.63 -5.63
CA LEU A 19 -0.80 -16.02 -5.98
C LEU A 19 -2.30 -16.26 -6.18
N ILE A 20 -3.14 -15.73 -5.30
CA ILE A 20 -4.59 -15.89 -5.39
C ILE A 20 -5.16 -15.17 -6.61
N PHE A 21 -4.88 -13.86 -6.76
CA PHE A 21 -5.57 -12.99 -7.73
C PHE A 21 -4.93 -12.96 -9.12
N TYR A 22 -3.61 -13.22 -9.22
CA TYR A 22 -2.88 -13.11 -10.49
C TYR A 22 -2.47 -14.47 -11.07
N VAL A 23 -2.53 -15.55 -10.25
CA VAL A 23 -2.15 -16.91 -10.69
C VAL A 23 -3.32 -17.87 -10.57
N TRP A 24 -3.75 -18.19 -9.34
CA TRP A 24 -4.71 -19.26 -9.08
C TRP A 24 -6.13 -18.91 -9.54
N LYS A 25 -6.71 -17.84 -9.01
CA LYS A 25 -8.09 -17.40 -9.32
C LYS A 25 -8.15 -16.31 -10.39
N LYS A 26 -7.09 -16.18 -11.20
CA LYS A 26 -6.93 -15.13 -12.20
C LYS A 26 -8.14 -14.94 -13.11
N ARG A 27 -8.73 -16.05 -13.61
CA ARG A 27 -9.88 -16.01 -14.51
C ARG A 27 -11.20 -15.79 -13.78
N GLU A 28 -11.38 -16.50 -12.66
CA GLU A 28 -12.60 -16.44 -11.87
C GLU A 28 -12.85 -15.06 -11.26
N LEU A 29 -11.79 -14.36 -10.84
CA LEU A 29 -11.88 -13.06 -10.19
C LEU A 29 -11.67 -11.88 -11.14
N PHE A 30 -11.54 -12.13 -12.45
CA PHE A 30 -11.21 -11.06 -13.40
C PHE A 30 -12.27 -9.95 -13.45
N TYR A 31 -13.53 -10.24 -13.17
CA TYR A 31 -14.60 -9.24 -13.08
C TYR A 31 -14.36 -8.18 -11.99
N LEU A 32 -13.57 -8.52 -10.95
CA LEU A 32 -13.14 -7.60 -9.90
C LEU A 32 -11.89 -6.78 -10.28
N LYS A 33 -11.23 -7.12 -11.41
CA LYS A 33 -10.02 -6.42 -11.85
C LYS A 33 -10.34 -4.98 -12.23
N ILE A 34 -9.70 -4.01 -11.55
CA ILE A 34 -9.99 -2.58 -11.73
C ILE A 34 -9.66 -2.16 -13.16
N GLN A 35 -8.42 -2.31 -13.56
CA GLN A 35 -7.99 -2.14 -14.95
C GLN A 35 -8.05 -3.49 -15.66
N GLN A 36 -8.85 -3.61 -16.73
CA GLN A 36 -9.19 -4.85 -17.43
C GLN A 36 -8.03 -5.44 -18.27
N LYS A 37 -6.81 -5.31 -17.78
CA LYS A 37 -5.60 -5.92 -18.34
C LYS A 37 -4.61 -6.27 -17.24
N TYR A 38 -3.76 -7.26 -17.49
CA TYR A 38 -2.67 -7.61 -16.59
C TYR A 38 -1.39 -6.88 -16.99
N PRO A 39 -0.56 -6.45 -16.03
CA PRO A 39 0.78 -5.95 -16.32
C PRO A 39 1.67 -7.08 -16.83
N ASP A 40 2.66 -6.72 -17.65
CA ASP A 40 3.66 -7.66 -18.15
C ASP A 40 4.68 -8.09 -17.08
N ASN A 41 5.44 -9.14 -17.37
CA ASN A 41 6.43 -9.69 -16.44
C ASN A 41 7.56 -8.69 -16.11
N LYS A 42 7.94 -7.83 -17.05
CA LYS A 42 8.98 -6.81 -16.84
C LYS A 42 8.51 -5.77 -15.81
N HIS A 43 7.25 -5.40 -15.87
CA HIS A 43 6.61 -4.52 -14.91
C HIS A 43 6.64 -5.14 -13.49
N ILE A 44 6.22 -6.41 -13.38
CA ILE A 44 6.17 -7.13 -12.10
C ILE A 44 7.59 -7.31 -11.51
N LEU A 45 8.57 -7.70 -12.32
CA LEU A 45 9.96 -7.84 -11.87
C LEU A 45 10.56 -6.51 -11.37
N ARG A 46 10.20 -5.40 -12.01
CA ARG A 46 10.59 -4.07 -11.53
C ARG A 46 9.99 -3.75 -10.16
N GLU A 47 8.69 -4.02 -9.96
CA GLU A 47 8.03 -3.85 -8.66
C GLU A 47 8.73 -4.65 -7.57
N ILE A 48 9.01 -5.92 -7.82
CA ILE A 48 9.73 -6.80 -6.89
C ILE A 48 11.13 -6.25 -6.59
N GLY A 49 11.90 -5.86 -7.62
CA GLY A 49 13.25 -5.35 -7.47
C GLY A 49 13.31 -4.10 -6.58
N TYR A 50 12.48 -3.11 -6.86
CA TYR A 50 12.41 -1.89 -6.04
C TYR A 50 11.88 -2.17 -4.63
N SER A 51 10.98 -3.13 -4.46
CA SER A 51 10.49 -3.50 -3.13
C SER A 51 11.60 -4.10 -2.25
N PHE A 52 12.47 -4.94 -2.79
CA PHE A 52 13.62 -5.44 -2.04
C PHE A 52 14.64 -4.34 -1.73
N LEU A 53 14.80 -3.37 -2.62
CA LEU A 53 15.65 -2.19 -2.35
C LEU A 53 15.07 -1.34 -1.19
N SER A 54 13.76 -1.11 -1.18
CA SER A 54 13.07 -0.44 -0.07
C SER A 54 13.20 -1.20 1.25
N ILE A 55 13.09 -2.53 1.21
CA ILE A 55 13.28 -3.38 2.39
C ILE A 55 14.71 -3.23 2.95
N ALA A 56 15.73 -3.09 2.10
CA ALA A 56 17.10 -2.83 2.55
C ALA A 56 17.20 -1.48 3.28
N VAL A 57 16.58 -0.42 2.75
CA VAL A 57 16.49 0.89 3.42
C VAL A 57 15.77 0.78 4.77
N PHE A 58 14.62 0.12 4.82
CA PHE A 58 13.86 -0.09 6.06
C PHE A 58 14.67 -0.88 7.10
N ALA A 59 15.43 -1.89 6.67
CA ALA A 59 16.28 -2.68 7.56
C ALA A 59 17.43 -1.85 8.12
N LEU A 60 18.04 -0.99 7.31
CA LEU A 60 19.09 -0.07 7.75
C LEU A 60 18.57 0.90 8.83
N VAL A 61 17.47 1.60 8.54
CA VAL A 61 16.84 2.52 9.49
C VAL A 61 16.40 1.77 10.75
N GLY A 62 15.78 0.59 10.62
CA GLY A 62 15.39 -0.24 11.75
C GLY A 62 16.57 -0.68 12.62
N THR A 63 17.76 -0.91 12.03
CA THR A 63 18.99 -1.25 12.77
C THR A 63 19.50 -0.03 13.54
N ILE A 64 19.49 1.15 12.94
CA ILE A 64 19.86 2.41 13.62
C ILE A 64 18.92 2.68 14.80
N LEU A 65 17.61 2.57 14.57
CA LEU A 65 16.61 2.78 15.62
C LEU A 65 16.73 1.78 16.76
N PHE A 66 17.06 0.52 16.45
CA PHE A 66 17.35 -0.49 17.46
C PHE A 66 18.56 -0.11 18.32
N ALA A 67 19.64 0.38 17.72
CA ALA A 67 20.81 0.86 18.45
C ALA A 67 20.47 2.06 19.33
N LEU A 68 19.76 3.06 18.82
CA LEU A 68 19.32 4.23 19.57
C LEU A 68 18.44 3.84 20.77
N ARG A 69 17.52 2.89 20.57
CA ARG A 69 16.72 2.34 21.67
C ARG A 69 17.61 1.67 22.73
N LYS A 70 18.56 0.83 22.32
CA LYS A 70 19.47 0.12 23.25
C LYS A 70 20.28 1.07 24.11
N HIS A 71 20.62 2.24 23.59
CA HIS A 71 21.32 3.29 24.30
C HIS A 71 20.38 4.27 25.06
N GLY A 72 19.10 4.01 25.12
CA GLY A 72 18.15 4.82 25.89
C GLY A 72 17.72 6.14 25.23
N TYR A 73 18.03 6.36 23.96
CA TYR A 73 17.69 7.60 23.24
C TYR A 73 16.24 7.70 22.78
N THR A 74 15.42 6.67 22.97
CA THR A 74 14.01 6.66 22.54
C THR A 74 13.08 6.54 23.75
N LYS A 75 11.81 6.93 23.58
CA LYS A 75 10.77 6.79 24.59
C LYS A 75 10.16 5.37 24.65
N MET A 76 10.76 4.39 23.96
CA MET A 76 10.24 3.02 23.99
C MET A 76 10.35 2.38 25.37
N TYR A 77 9.29 1.73 25.79
CA TYR A 77 9.26 0.90 26.99
C TYR A 77 9.14 -0.58 26.63
N MET A 78 9.62 -1.46 27.52
CA MET A 78 9.72 -2.91 27.27
C MET A 78 8.85 -3.74 28.20
N ASN A 79 8.51 -3.20 29.37
CA ASN A 79 7.67 -3.88 30.35
C ASN A 79 6.23 -3.35 30.24
N PHE A 80 5.27 -4.24 30.02
CA PHE A 80 3.85 -3.86 29.96
C PHE A 80 3.34 -3.18 31.24
N ALA A 81 3.97 -3.48 32.40
CA ALA A 81 3.61 -2.84 33.66
C ALA A 81 3.96 -1.36 33.74
N ASP A 82 4.81 -0.84 32.84
CA ASP A 82 5.21 0.58 32.83
C ASP A 82 4.07 1.52 32.43
N HIS A 83 3.08 0.99 31.69
CA HIS A 83 1.89 1.73 31.24
C HIS A 83 0.62 0.86 31.31
N SER A 84 -0.53 1.51 31.41
CA SER A 84 -1.83 0.81 31.41
C SER A 84 -2.16 0.19 30.04
N VAL A 85 -3.04 -0.82 30.04
CA VAL A 85 -3.59 -1.40 28.80
C VAL A 85 -4.30 -0.33 27.96
N ALA A 86 -5.01 0.60 28.60
CA ALA A 86 -5.66 1.71 27.90
C ALA A 86 -4.64 2.60 27.16
N TYR A 87 -3.47 2.87 27.78
CA TYR A 87 -2.38 3.59 27.13
C TYR A 87 -1.78 2.82 25.94
N PHE A 88 -1.61 1.50 26.09
CA PHE A 88 -1.15 0.66 24.98
C PHE A 88 -2.09 0.74 23.78
N ILE A 89 -3.41 0.61 24.00
CA ILE A 89 -4.42 0.75 22.93
C ILE A 89 -4.38 2.14 22.33
N PHE A 90 -4.32 3.18 23.18
CA PHE A 90 -4.18 4.57 22.72
C PHE A 90 -2.94 4.73 21.82
N SER A 91 -1.79 4.18 22.20
CA SER A 91 -0.56 4.30 21.42
C SER A 91 -0.64 3.63 20.04
N VAL A 92 -1.34 2.50 19.91
CA VAL A 92 -1.61 1.85 18.63
C VAL A 92 -2.53 2.70 17.76
N VAL A 93 -3.64 3.19 18.30
CA VAL A 93 -4.59 4.04 17.57
C VAL A 93 -3.93 5.34 17.15
N ALA A 94 -3.19 5.99 18.06
CA ALA A 94 -2.45 7.21 17.78
C ALA A 94 -1.43 6.99 16.66
N PHE A 95 -0.72 5.86 16.65
CA PHE A 95 0.23 5.54 15.59
C PHE A 95 -0.48 5.44 14.22
N ILE A 96 -1.61 4.72 14.15
CA ILE A 96 -2.37 4.57 12.90
C ILE A 96 -2.83 5.93 12.39
N LEU A 97 -3.44 6.76 13.25
CA LEU A 97 -3.98 8.06 12.84
C LEU A 97 -2.88 9.07 12.46
N LEU A 98 -1.80 9.13 13.25
CA LEU A 98 -0.68 10.01 12.96
C LEU A 98 0.10 9.57 11.71
N HIS A 99 0.19 8.26 11.46
CA HIS A 99 0.77 7.76 10.22
C HIS A 99 -0.10 8.09 9.01
N ASP A 100 -1.42 7.95 9.09
CA ASP A 100 -2.32 8.31 7.99
C ASP A 100 -2.22 9.79 7.63
N MET A 101 -2.15 10.67 8.66
CA MET A 101 -1.90 12.10 8.49
C MET A 101 -0.50 12.35 7.86
N TYR A 102 0.54 11.78 8.44
CA TYR A 102 1.92 11.90 7.94
C TYR A 102 2.02 11.45 6.48
N PHE A 103 1.48 10.27 6.17
CA PHE A 103 1.47 9.71 4.83
C PHE A 103 0.78 10.66 3.84
N TYR A 104 -0.42 11.14 4.15
CA TYR A 104 -1.14 12.05 3.26
C TYR A 104 -0.31 13.28 2.89
N PHE A 105 0.27 13.96 3.89
CA PHE A 105 0.99 15.20 3.64
C PHE A 105 2.35 14.97 2.96
N THR A 106 3.09 13.95 3.35
CA THR A 106 4.37 13.61 2.70
C THR A 106 4.16 13.07 1.29
N HIS A 107 3.15 12.24 1.07
CA HIS A 107 2.78 11.69 -0.23
C HIS A 107 2.37 12.82 -1.19
N ARG A 108 1.49 13.73 -0.75
CA ARG A 108 1.12 14.91 -1.53
C ARG A 108 2.33 15.80 -1.83
N LEU A 109 3.26 15.97 -0.88
CA LEU A 109 4.50 16.71 -1.09
C LEU A 109 5.40 16.03 -2.13
N MET A 110 5.50 14.69 -2.11
CA MET A 110 6.28 13.94 -3.10
C MET A 110 5.71 14.07 -4.53
N HIS A 111 4.42 14.40 -4.68
CA HIS A 111 3.80 14.75 -5.97
C HIS A 111 4.07 16.19 -6.43
N TRP A 112 4.71 17.03 -5.63
CA TRP A 112 5.11 18.36 -6.07
C TRP A 112 6.12 18.27 -7.21
N LYS A 113 5.86 18.98 -8.32
CA LYS A 113 6.61 18.86 -9.59
C LYS A 113 8.15 18.83 -9.46
N PRO A 114 8.79 19.70 -8.63
CA PRO A 114 10.24 19.65 -8.45
C PRO A 114 10.77 18.40 -7.74
N ILE A 115 9.96 17.75 -6.90
CA ILE A 115 10.36 16.58 -6.09
C ILE A 115 10.01 15.27 -6.79
N TYR A 116 8.84 15.22 -7.43
CA TYR A 116 8.26 14.02 -8.03
C TYR A 116 9.23 13.19 -8.90
N PRO A 117 10.00 13.78 -9.85
CA PRO A 117 10.86 13.00 -10.72
C PRO A 117 11.96 12.23 -10.00
N TYR A 118 12.40 12.72 -8.84
CA TYR A 118 13.55 12.20 -8.09
C TYR A 118 13.16 11.28 -6.95
N VAL A 119 11.94 11.41 -6.44
CA VAL A 119 11.52 10.69 -5.23
C VAL A 119 10.42 9.68 -5.58
N HIS A 120 9.34 10.08 -6.25
CA HIS A 120 8.10 9.31 -6.30
C HIS A 120 7.75 8.73 -7.69
N LYS A 121 8.43 9.19 -8.75
CA LYS A 121 8.19 8.71 -10.11
C LYS A 121 8.36 7.20 -10.27
N VAL A 122 9.31 6.60 -9.55
CA VAL A 122 9.58 5.15 -9.59
C VAL A 122 8.33 4.38 -9.19
N HIS A 123 7.66 4.78 -8.12
CA HIS A 123 6.43 4.18 -7.63
C HIS A 123 5.31 4.29 -8.68
N HIS A 124 5.13 5.45 -9.29
CA HIS A 124 4.14 5.71 -10.33
C HIS A 124 4.46 5.11 -11.71
N MET A 125 5.63 4.51 -11.91
CA MET A 125 5.85 3.64 -13.07
C MET A 125 4.94 2.40 -13.03
N SER A 126 4.38 2.07 -11.87
CA SER A 126 3.34 1.06 -11.66
C SER A 126 1.93 1.63 -11.91
N THR A 127 1.64 2.04 -13.16
CA THR A 127 0.33 2.61 -13.55
C THR A 127 -0.84 1.63 -13.43
N ASN A 128 -0.56 0.33 -13.44
CA ASN A 128 -1.49 -0.76 -13.15
C ASN A 128 -0.85 -1.68 -12.10
N PRO A 129 -0.81 -1.24 -10.83
CA PRO A 129 -0.05 -1.89 -9.80
C PRO A 129 -0.52 -3.31 -9.51
N THR A 130 0.42 -4.14 -9.04
CA THR A 130 0.14 -5.44 -8.43
C THR A 130 0.46 -5.39 -6.93
N PRO A 131 0.11 -6.43 -6.13
CA PRO A 131 0.51 -6.50 -4.73
C PRO A 131 2.01 -6.24 -4.48
N TRP A 132 2.85 -6.54 -5.47
CA TRP A 132 4.29 -6.30 -5.40
C TRP A 132 4.66 -4.81 -5.44
N ALA A 133 3.78 -3.92 -5.91
CA ALA A 133 4.04 -2.48 -5.93
C ALA A 133 4.01 -1.84 -4.54
N ALA A 134 3.44 -2.52 -3.53
CA ALA A 134 3.23 -1.98 -2.19
C ALA A 134 4.50 -1.40 -1.51
N PHE A 135 5.69 -1.89 -1.87
CA PHE A 135 6.98 -1.37 -1.40
C PHE A 135 7.91 -0.97 -2.55
N ALA A 136 7.41 -0.86 -3.79
CA ALA A 136 8.21 -0.52 -4.96
C ALA A 136 8.55 0.98 -5.00
N PHE A 137 9.41 1.42 -4.08
CA PHE A 137 9.79 2.82 -3.88
C PHE A 137 11.21 3.12 -4.38
N HIS A 138 11.44 4.36 -4.77
CA HIS A 138 12.79 4.88 -4.86
C HIS A 138 13.41 4.95 -3.44
N PRO A 139 14.74 4.78 -3.25
CA PRO A 139 15.36 4.82 -1.92
C PRO A 139 15.05 6.09 -1.10
N LEU A 140 14.96 7.24 -1.76
CA LEU A 140 14.57 8.50 -1.10
C LEU A 140 13.13 8.48 -0.60
N GLU A 141 12.22 7.92 -1.38
CA GLU A 141 10.85 7.69 -0.97
C GLU A 141 10.76 6.70 0.20
N ALA A 142 11.50 5.59 0.13
CA ALA A 142 11.57 4.62 1.21
C ALA A 142 12.05 5.24 2.53
N LEU A 143 12.98 6.22 2.48
CA LEU A 143 13.39 6.99 3.66
C LEU A 143 12.26 7.87 4.20
N VAL A 144 11.49 8.52 3.34
CA VAL A 144 10.30 9.29 3.75
C VAL A 144 9.27 8.36 4.38
N GLU A 145 8.96 7.24 3.73
CA GLU A 145 7.95 6.27 4.21
C GLU A 145 8.29 5.70 5.60
N VAL A 146 9.54 5.36 5.86
CA VAL A 146 9.97 4.86 7.17
C VAL A 146 10.13 5.98 8.20
N GLY A 147 10.16 7.24 7.78
CA GLY A 147 10.42 8.41 8.62
C GLY A 147 9.43 8.60 9.77
N ILE A 148 8.21 8.12 9.65
CA ILE A 148 7.21 8.14 10.75
C ILE A 148 7.68 7.31 11.96
N VAL A 149 8.43 6.23 11.75
CA VAL A 149 8.85 5.34 12.84
C VAL A 149 9.75 6.07 13.85
N PRO A 150 10.87 6.73 13.45
CA PRO A 150 11.64 7.53 14.39
C PRO A 150 10.80 8.64 15.03
N VAL A 151 9.98 9.36 14.25
CA VAL A 151 9.11 10.41 14.80
C VAL A 151 8.28 9.86 15.97
N MET A 152 7.62 8.73 15.80
CA MET A 152 6.79 8.13 16.83
C MET A 152 7.61 7.61 18.02
N MET A 153 8.79 6.99 17.77
CA MET A 153 9.65 6.45 18.84
C MET A 153 10.25 7.58 19.74
N PHE A 154 10.40 8.78 19.21
CA PHE A 154 10.87 9.94 19.99
C PHE A 154 9.72 10.77 20.58
N LEU A 155 8.54 10.73 19.97
CA LEU A 155 7.41 11.56 20.37
C LEU A 155 6.67 11.00 21.58
N ILE A 156 6.29 9.71 21.55
CA ILE A 156 5.49 9.06 22.59
C ILE A 156 6.11 7.74 23.08
N PRO A 157 5.87 7.33 24.32
CA PRO A 157 6.23 6.00 24.78
C PRO A 157 5.53 4.91 23.97
N LEU A 158 6.31 4.02 23.35
CA LEU A 158 5.79 2.93 22.51
C LEU A 158 6.31 1.58 23.00
N HIS A 159 5.39 0.61 23.10
CA HIS A 159 5.77 -0.79 23.27
C HIS A 159 6.11 -1.42 21.89
N PRO A 160 7.11 -2.33 21.79
CA PRO A 160 7.42 -3.02 20.53
C PRO A 160 6.23 -3.68 19.84
N TYR A 161 5.27 -4.20 20.63
CA TYR A 161 4.05 -4.79 20.06
C TYR A 161 3.10 -3.75 19.44
N ALA A 162 3.09 -2.50 19.92
CA ALA A 162 2.32 -1.44 19.28
C ALA A 162 2.87 -1.15 17.86
N ILE A 163 4.20 -1.10 17.73
CA ILE A 163 4.87 -0.97 16.43
C ILE A 163 4.58 -2.19 15.55
N LEU A 164 4.60 -3.41 16.11
CA LEU A 164 4.30 -4.63 15.36
C LEU A 164 2.86 -4.63 14.82
N ILE A 165 1.88 -4.28 15.63
CA ILE A 165 0.46 -4.20 15.22
C ILE A 165 0.31 -3.18 14.10
N TRP A 166 0.86 -1.97 14.29
CA TRP A 166 0.83 -0.94 13.26
C TRP A 166 1.49 -1.40 11.96
N VAL A 167 2.67 -2.01 12.03
CA VAL A 167 3.42 -2.50 10.86
C VAL A 167 2.63 -3.56 10.08
N LEU A 168 1.93 -4.48 10.78
CA LEU A 168 1.09 -5.49 10.13
C LEU A 168 -0.11 -4.83 9.45
N TYR A 169 -0.78 -3.91 10.15
CA TYR A 169 -1.90 -3.15 9.61
C TYR A 169 -1.49 -2.33 8.38
N GLN A 170 -0.41 -1.55 8.49
CA GLN A 170 0.14 -0.74 7.40
C GLN A 170 0.49 -1.60 6.17
N THR A 171 1.20 -2.72 6.39
CA THR A 171 1.56 -3.62 5.29
C THR A 171 0.31 -4.20 4.61
N GLY A 172 -0.68 -4.64 5.39
CA GLY A 172 -1.94 -5.17 4.87
C GLY A 172 -2.69 -4.14 4.03
N MET A 173 -2.89 -2.93 4.57
CA MET A 173 -3.61 -1.86 3.88
C MET A 173 -2.88 -1.40 2.61
N ASN A 174 -1.55 -1.29 2.66
CA ASN A 174 -0.74 -0.91 1.50
C ASN A 174 -0.82 -1.97 0.39
N VAL A 175 -0.71 -3.25 0.73
CA VAL A 175 -0.85 -4.34 -0.25
C VAL A 175 -2.28 -4.41 -0.82
N LEU A 176 -3.31 -4.18 0.01
CA LEU A 176 -4.69 -4.10 -0.45
C LEU A 176 -4.92 -2.92 -1.41
N GLY A 177 -4.36 -1.75 -1.11
CA GLY A 177 -4.41 -0.59 -2.02
C GLY A 177 -3.84 -0.92 -3.40
N HIS A 178 -2.74 -1.67 -3.45
CA HIS A 178 -2.06 -2.07 -4.69
C HIS A 178 -2.60 -3.39 -5.29
N LEU A 179 -3.64 -3.99 -4.71
CA LEU A 179 -4.15 -5.30 -5.17
C LEU A 179 -4.53 -5.31 -6.66
N GLY A 180 -5.04 -4.19 -7.18
CA GLY A 180 -5.51 -4.08 -8.56
C GLY A 180 -6.86 -4.78 -8.80
N PHE A 181 -7.49 -5.27 -7.75
CA PHE A 181 -8.83 -5.88 -7.72
C PHE A 181 -9.64 -5.24 -6.60
N GLU A 182 -10.93 -4.98 -6.84
CA GLU A 182 -11.81 -4.42 -5.81
C GLU A 182 -12.57 -5.54 -5.08
N ILE A 183 -12.19 -5.79 -3.84
CA ILE A 183 -12.74 -6.90 -3.04
C ILE A 183 -13.89 -6.49 -2.11
N PHE A 184 -14.04 -5.20 -1.82
CA PHE A 184 -15.11 -4.73 -0.94
C PHE A 184 -16.49 -4.85 -1.61
N PRO A 185 -17.57 -5.04 -0.86
CA PRO A 185 -18.91 -5.19 -1.43
C PRO A 185 -19.43 -3.89 -2.04
N SER A 186 -20.39 -3.99 -2.99
CA SER A 186 -21.11 -2.82 -3.51
C SER A 186 -21.72 -2.00 -2.36
N GLY A 187 -21.77 -0.69 -2.50
CA GLY A 187 -22.24 0.25 -1.46
C GLY A 187 -21.20 0.56 -0.38
N PHE A 188 -20.03 -0.12 -0.33
CA PHE A 188 -19.01 0.11 0.70
C PHE A 188 -18.60 1.58 0.81
N THR A 189 -18.41 2.26 -0.30
CA THR A 189 -17.98 3.68 -0.36
C THR A 189 -19.06 4.68 0.05
N LYS A 190 -20.29 4.22 0.33
CA LYS A 190 -21.44 5.04 0.79
C LYS A 190 -21.92 4.70 2.20
N GLY A 191 -21.38 3.66 2.83
CA GLY A 191 -21.73 3.28 4.20
C GLY A 191 -21.31 4.36 5.21
N ALA A 192 -22.01 4.45 6.34
CA ALA A 192 -21.83 5.52 7.33
C ALA A 192 -20.38 5.62 7.87
N ILE A 193 -19.72 4.49 8.05
CA ILE A 193 -18.31 4.42 8.53
C ILE A 193 -17.37 4.05 7.38
N SER A 194 -17.73 3.06 6.56
CA SER A 194 -16.87 2.53 5.51
C SER A 194 -16.52 3.53 4.41
N GLN A 195 -17.36 4.58 4.22
CA GLN A 195 -17.08 5.67 3.29
C GLN A 195 -15.79 6.45 3.59
N PHE A 196 -15.23 6.31 4.78
CA PHE A 196 -13.97 6.95 5.16
C PHE A 196 -12.76 6.06 4.94
N SER A 197 -12.94 4.78 4.65
CA SER A 197 -11.85 3.84 4.36
C SER A 197 -11.46 3.90 2.88
N ASN A 198 -10.17 3.84 2.60
CA ASN A 198 -9.68 3.69 1.24
C ASN A 198 -9.90 2.26 0.74
N THR A 199 -10.07 2.13 -0.57
CA THR A 199 -10.22 0.85 -1.27
C THR A 199 -9.15 0.69 -2.34
N SER A 200 -9.06 -0.50 -2.94
CA SER A 200 -8.16 -0.71 -4.06
C SER A 200 -8.47 0.21 -5.24
N VAL A 201 -9.75 0.52 -5.51
CA VAL A 201 -10.13 1.49 -6.55
C VAL A 201 -9.59 2.87 -6.24
N HIS A 202 -9.69 3.34 -4.98
CA HIS A 202 -9.20 4.66 -4.56
C HIS A 202 -7.72 4.83 -4.93
N HIS A 203 -6.89 3.87 -4.52
CA HIS A 203 -5.44 3.93 -4.75
C HIS A 203 -5.05 3.62 -6.21
N ASN A 204 -5.78 2.75 -6.90
CA ASN A 204 -5.59 2.50 -8.33
C ASN A 204 -5.86 3.76 -9.19
N MET A 205 -6.89 4.54 -8.81
CA MET A 205 -7.14 5.85 -9.42
C MET A 205 -5.98 6.83 -9.18
N HIS A 206 -5.39 6.81 -7.98
CA HIS A 206 -4.20 7.59 -7.68
C HIS A 206 -3.04 7.25 -8.63
N HIS A 207 -2.71 5.97 -8.79
CA HIS A 207 -1.67 5.52 -9.73
C HIS A 207 -1.96 5.89 -11.19
N ARG A 208 -3.24 5.91 -11.56
CA ARG A 208 -3.66 6.25 -12.92
C ARG A 208 -3.64 7.74 -13.21
N TYR A 209 -4.11 8.57 -12.27
CA TYR A 209 -4.31 10.01 -12.48
C TYR A 209 -3.25 10.89 -11.84
N VAL A 210 -2.51 10.39 -10.87
CA VAL A 210 -1.34 11.03 -10.21
C VAL A 210 -1.67 12.26 -9.36
N THR A 211 -2.80 12.94 -9.60
CA THR A 211 -3.15 14.25 -9.00
C THR A 211 -4.28 14.21 -7.99
N CYS A 212 -4.67 13.01 -7.51
CA CYS A 212 -5.79 12.81 -6.60
C CYS A 212 -5.56 11.61 -5.68
N ASN A 213 -6.39 11.46 -4.63
CA ASN A 213 -6.45 10.26 -3.79
C ASN A 213 -5.10 9.92 -3.12
N TYR A 214 -4.56 10.85 -2.33
CA TYR A 214 -3.24 10.69 -1.70
C TYR A 214 -3.26 9.89 -0.40
N GLY A 215 -4.42 9.65 0.21
CA GLY A 215 -4.57 8.94 1.48
C GLY A 215 -4.21 7.45 1.40
N LEU A 216 -3.71 6.89 2.51
CA LEU A 216 -3.34 5.46 2.60
C LEU A 216 -4.48 4.61 3.18
N TYR A 217 -4.87 4.89 4.43
CA TYR A 217 -5.90 4.11 5.13
C TYR A 217 -7.28 4.70 4.96
N PHE A 218 -7.34 6.03 5.08
CA PHE A 218 -8.57 6.79 5.10
C PHE A 218 -8.53 7.91 4.04
N ASN A 219 -9.69 8.18 3.44
CA ASN A 219 -9.85 9.29 2.51
C ASN A 219 -10.29 10.59 3.22
N ILE A 220 -10.15 10.63 4.55
CA ILE A 220 -10.55 11.80 5.36
C ILE A 220 -9.76 13.04 4.91
N TRP A 221 -8.44 12.92 4.77
CA TRP A 221 -7.60 14.02 4.32
C TRP A 221 -7.88 14.41 2.87
N ASP A 222 -8.13 13.42 1.98
CA ASP A 222 -8.51 13.70 0.59
C ASP A 222 -9.83 14.48 0.51
N LYS A 223 -10.83 14.14 1.34
CA LYS A 223 -12.10 14.88 1.43
C LYS A 223 -11.89 16.27 1.98
N LEU A 224 -11.16 16.42 3.09
CA LEU A 224 -10.91 17.72 3.74
C LEU A 224 -10.12 18.69 2.85
N MET A 225 -9.16 18.16 2.10
CA MET A 225 -8.25 18.95 1.26
C MET A 225 -8.69 19.03 -0.21
N GLY A 226 -9.86 18.47 -0.56
CA GLY A 226 -10.43 18.52 -1.91
C GLY A 226 -9.67 17.72 -2.94
N THR A 227 -8.92 16.70 -2.53
CA THR A 227 -8.12 15.84 -3.42
C THR A 227 -8.75 14.48 -3.70
N ASN A 228 -9.92 14.18 -3.10
CA ASN A 228 -10.66 12.97 -3.41
C ASN A 228 -11.25 13.06 -4.82
N HIS A 229 -11.00 12.06 -5.68
CA HIS A 229 -11.46 12.09 -7.06
C HIS A 229 -13.00 12.08 -7.14
N ALA A 230 -13.59 13.01 -7.93
CA ALA A 230 -15.05 13.21 -8.00
C ALA A 230 -15.80 11.92 -8.43
N LYS A 231 -15.19 11.11 -9.30
CA LYS A 231 -15.76 9.85 -9.80
C LYS A 231 -15.37 8.61 -8.99
N TYR A 232 -14.85 8.77 -7.75
CA TYR A 232 -14.40 7.61 -6.97
C TYR A 232 -15.54 6.60 -6.72
N HIS A 233 -16.70 7.06 -6.26
CA HIS A 233 -17.85 6.19 -6.04
C HIS A 233 -18.37 5.55 -7.32
N GLU A 234 -18.42 6.29 -8.42
CA GLU A 234 -18.87 5.82 -9.73
C GLU A 234 -17.95 4.68 -10.21
N GLN A 235 -16.63 4.88 -10.23
CA GLN A 235 -15.68 3.86 -10.64
C GLN A 235 -15.67 2.62 -9.74
N PHE A 236 -15.88 2.80 -8.43
CA PHE A 236 -16.03 1.69 -7.50
C PHE A 236 -17.25 0.82 -7.87
N GLU A 237 -18.43 1.43 -8.05
CA GLU A 237 -19.65 0.72 -8.39
C GLU A 237 -19.61 0.12 -9.80
N GLU A 238 -18.95 0.76 -10.78
CA GLU A 238 -18.71 0.19 -12.10
C GLU A 238 -17.95 -1.14 -12.03
N VAL A 239 -16.90 -1.22 -11.20
CA VAL A 239 -16.19 -2.49 -11.00
C VAL A 239 -17.10 -3.54 -10.36
N LYS A 240 -17.90 -3.16 -9.36
CA LYS A 240 -18.80 -4.09 -8.66
C LYS A 240 -19.97 -4.56 -9.54
N ALA A 241 -20.48 -3.71 -10.41
CA ALA A 241 -21.56 -4.05 -11.35
C ALA A 241 -21.16 -5.17 -12.34
N ARG A 242 -19.89 -5.31 -12.67
CA ARG A 242 -19.38 -6.40 -13.53
C ARG A 242 -19.63 -7.78 -12.94
N GLY A 243 -19.58 -7.93 -11.60
CA GLY A 243 -19.85 -9.21 -10.92
C GLY A 243 -21.29 -9.70 -11.03
N SER A 244 -22.27 -8.81 -11.26
CA SER A 244 -23.67 -9.18 -11.44
C SER A 244 -23.97 -9.73 -12.85
N ASN A 245 -23.06 -9.55 -13.83
CA ASN A 245 -23.22 -9.92 -15.23
C ASN A 245 -22.20 -10.99 -15.67
N THR A 246 -21.94 -11.99 -14.84
CA THR A 246 -20.89 -13.00 -15.06
C THR A 246 -21.04 -13.83 -16.34
N GLU A 247 -22.22 -13.88 -16.98
CA GLU A 247 -22.45 -14.65 -18.21
C GLU A 247 -21.90 -13.97 -19.48
N SER A 248 -21.60 -12.67 -19.45
CA SER A 248 -21.20 -11.90 -20.66
C SER A 248 -19.71 -11.54 -20.72
N TYR A 249 -18.92 -11.87 -19.69
CA TYR A 249 -17.54 -11.45 -19.64
C TYR A 249 -16.57 -12.56 -20.10
N ILE A 250 -16.22 -12.55 -21.38
CA ILE A 250 -15.10 -13.33 -21.93
C ILE A 250 -13.88 -12.39 -22.02
N PRO A 251 -12.81 -12.60 -21.22
CA PRO A 251 -11.58 -11.84 -21.39
C PRO A 251 -11.06 -12.04 -22.82
N ASP A 252 -10.68 -10.94 -23.48
CA ASP A 252 -9.99 -11.04 -24.77
C ASP A 252 -8.69 -11.83 -24.59
N THR A 253 -8.70 -13.09 -25.00
CA THR A 253 -7.57 -14.02 -24.91
C THR A 253 -6.57 -13.82 -26.05
N THR A 254 -6.80 -12.88 -26.97
CA THR A 254 -5.98 -12.69 -28.18
C THR A 254 -4.63 -11.99 -27.92
N SER A 255 -4.37 -11.52 -26.71
CA SER A 255 -3.08 -10.88 -26.36
C SER A 255 -1.98 -11.85 -25.85
N ILE A 256 -2.23 -13.16 -25.86
CA ILE A 256 -1.15 -14.15 -25.72
C ILE A 256 -0.62 -14.39 -27.14
N SER A 257 0.28 -13.51 -27.61
CA SER A 257 1.04 -13.72 -28.83
C SER A 257 1.75 -15.06 -28.76
N ALA A 258 1.40 -15.96 -29.68
CA ALA A 258 2.16 -17.15 -29.95
C ALA A 258 3.63 -16.79 -30.24
N PRO A 259 4.61 -17.59 -29.83
CA PRO A 259 6.00 -17.36 -30.20
C PRO A 259 6.08 -17.36 -31.73
N SER A 260 6.62 -16.28 -32.28
CA SER A 260 6.97 -16.22 -33.71
C SER A 260 7.89 -17.37 -34.04
N GLN A 261 7.41 -18.35 -34.80
CA GLN A 261 8.28 -19.29 -35.48
C GLN A 261 9.07 -18.46 -36.50
N GLN A 262 10.32 -18.19 -36.19
CA GLN A 262 11.30 -17.80 -37.19
C GLN A 262 11.63 -19.04 -38.00
N ASN A 263 11.10 -19.14 -39.19
CA ASN A 263 11.55 -20.06 -40.20
C ASN A 263 12.84 -19.49 -40.83
N SER A 264 13.88 -20.34 -40.75
CA SER A 264 15.08 -20.50 -41.60
C SER A 264 15.59 -19.28 -42.33
#